data_680cf223261608777d8aeb313ed11f63
#
_entry.id   680cf223261608777d8aeb313ed11f63
#
_cell.length_a   1.000
_cell.length_b   1.000
_cell.length_c   1.000
_cell.angle_alpha   90.00
_cell.angle_beta   90.00
_cell.angle_gamma   90.00
#
_symmetry.space_group_name_H-M   'P 1'
#
loop_
_entity.id
_entity.type
_entity.pdbx_description
1 polymer ?
#
loop_
_entity_poly.entity_id
_entity_poly.type
_entity_poly.pdbx_seq_one_letter_code
_entity_poly.pdbx_strand_id
1 'polypeptide(L)'
;MNHANSSVILIIPSASYRTNPFMDAATKLDINILVITDKSQVFSEYYPDNVITMNFEHWQESIENIREWSERYDLKAVIGVDEESIILAAKLSESLCIEHNSLESVKLTKNKYLMRSELKKSGLKSPWFKRFSVHETPKDIIAELSFPCVLKPTFLSPVRVFFVLIALRNLEKVVKCCLICLQKRK
;
A
#
# COMPACT_ATOMS: atom_id res chain seq x y z
N MET A 1 -22.28 -4.18 20.41
CA MET A 1 -20.97 -4.47 21.05
C MET A 1 -20.40 -3.11 21.43
N ASN A 2 -20.06 -2.89 22.71
CA ASN A 2 -19.50 -1.62 23.18
C ASN A 2 -18.03 -1.57 22.75
N HIS A 3 -17.69 -0.75 21.76
CA HIS A 3 -16.31 -0.57 21.28
C HIS A 3 -15.54 0.54 22.04
N ALA A 4 -16.10 1.08 23.10
CA ALA A 4 -15.60 2.26 23.84
C ALA A 4 -14.17 2.14 24.41
N ASN A 5 -13.52 0.95 24.32
CA ASN A 5 -12.13 0.74 24.75
C ASN A 5 -11.25 0.13 23.65
N SER A 6 -11.76 -0.11 22.45
CA SER A 6 -10.96 -0.70 21.37
C SER A 6 -10.07 0.35 20.72
N SER A 7 -8.82 0.00 20.50
CA SER A 7 -7.83 0.90 19.88
C SER A 7 -7.30 0.30 18.57
N VAL A 8 -7.01 1.17 17.61
CA VAL A 8 -6.44 0.81 16.31
C VAL A 8 -5.21 1.66 16.04
N ILE A 9 -4.14 1.03 15.61
CA ILE A 9 -2.96 1.73 15.12
C ILE A 9 -3.15 2.05 13.64
N LEU A 10 -3.08 3.34 13.28
CA LEU A 10 -3.04 3.80 11.90
C LEU A 10 -1.60 4.19 11.53
N ILE A 11 -1.03 3.56 10.51
CA ILE A 11 0.25 3.97 9.95
C ILE A 11 -0.02 4.91 8.79
N ILE A 12 0.24 6.20 9.01
CA ILE A 12 -0.10 7.29 8.10
C ILE A 12 1.18 7.99 7.64
N PRO A 13 1.65 7.74 6.40
CA PRO A 13 2.73 8.52 5.83
C PRO A 13 2.37 10.00 5.78
N SER A 14 3.31 10.90 6.07
CA SER A 14 3.08 12.36 6.09
C SER A 14 2.59 12.93 4.74
N ALA A 15 2.84 12.23 3.64
CA ALA A 15 2.34 12.58 2.31
C ALA A 15 0.96 12.00 1.99
N SER A 16 0.28 11.33 2.95
CA SER A 16 -1.02 10.72 2.71
C SER A 16 -2.11 11.77 2.61
N TYR A 17 -2.97 11.63 1.61
CA TYR A 17 -4.20 12.42 1.45
C TYR A 17 -5.43 11.74 2.11
N ARG A 18 -5.24 10.56 2.69
CA ARG A 18 -6.35 9.74 3.24
C ARG A 18 -6.56 9.90 4.73
N THR A 19 -5.80 10.75 5.38
CA THR A 19 -5.87 10.96 6.83
C THR A 19 -7.27 11.25 7.33
N ASN A 20 -7.90 12.31 6.82
CA ASN A 20 -9.22 12.74 7.30
C ASN A 20 -10.31 11.66 7.18
N PRO A 21 -10.47 10.94 6.05
CA PRO A 21 -11.44 9.86 5.96
C PRO A 21 -11.28 8.77 7.03
N PHE A 22 -10.04 8.41 7.41
CA PHE A 22 -9.80 7.42 8.46
C PHE A 22 -10.13 7.97 9.85
N MET A 23 -9.77 9.22 10.14
CA MET A 23 -10.08 9.88 11.42
C MET A 23 -11.60 10.06 11.59
N ASP A 24 -12.30 10.47 10.54
CA ASP A 24 -13.77 10.59 10.54
C ASP A 24 -14.44 9.23 10.78
N ALA A 25 -13.93 8.17 10.16
CA ALA A 25 -14.45 6.82 10.36
C ALA A 25 -14.25 6.35 11.80
N ALA A 26 -13.08 6.59 12.38
CA ALA A 26 -12.77 6.23 13.77
C ALA A 26 -13.70 6.96 14.75
N THR A 27 -13.92 8.25 14.56
CA THR A 27 -14.86 9.05 15.36
C THR A 27 -16.29 8.48 15.28
N LYS A 28 -16.77 8.12 14.09
CA LYS A 28 -18.10 7.55 13.89
C LYS A 28 -18.27 6.17 14.55
N LEU A 29 -17.19 5.41 14.64
CA LEU A 29 -17.19 4.06 15.21
C LEU A 29 -16.84 4.05 16.70
N ASP A 30 -16.56 5.20 17.30
CA ASP A 30 -16.10 5.35 18.69
C ASP A 30 -14.87 4.47 18.97
N ILE A 31 -13.87 4.52 18.08
CA ILE A 31 -12.62 3.77 18.16
C ILE A 31 -11.49 4.74 18.52
N ASN A 32 -10.72 4.40 19.53
CA ASN A 32 -9.51 5.13 19.87
C ASN A 32 -8.41 4.89 18.81
N ILE A 33 -7.76 5.97 18.38
CA ILE A 33 -6.71 5.92 17.34
C ILE A 33 -5.34 6.24 17.93
N LEU A 34 -4.39 5.37 17.62
CA LEU A 34 -2.98 5.57 17.80
C LEU A 34 -2.32 5.74 16.43
N VAL A 35 -1.49 6.75 16.25
CA VAL A 35 -0.92 7.09 14.95
C VAL A 35 0.57 6.81 14.91
N ILE A 36 1.03 6.15 13.86
CA ILE A 36 2.43 6.02 13.50
C ILE A 36 2.67 6.78 12.20
N THR A 37 3.62 7.71 12.20
CA THR A 37 3.95 8.55 11.05
C THR A 37 5.46 8.67 10.85
N ASP A 38 5.87 9.03 9.64
CA ASP A 38 7.28 9.26 9.30
C ASP A 38 7.78 10.67 9.67
N LYS A 39 6.85 11.62 9.94
CA LYS A 39 7.17 13.01 10.32
C LYS A 39 6.18 13.55 11.34
N SER A 40 6.68 14.26 12.34
CA SER A 40 5.92 14.70 13.52
C SER A 40 4.95 15.87 13.31
N GLN A 41 4.88 16.50 12.15
CA GLN A 41 4.34 17.86 12.01
C GLN A 41 2.81 18.02 12.04
N VAL A 42 2.01 17.00 11.77
CA VAL A 42 0.57 17.20 11.57
C VAL A 42 -0.28 16.65 12.70
N PHE A 43 0.15 15.56 13.32
CA PHE A 43 -0.68 14.87 14.32
C PHE A 43 -0.31 15.17 15.77
N SER A 44 0.95 15.52 16.03
CA SER A 44 1.43 15.78 17.40
C SER A 44 0.78 17.01 18.05
N GLU A 45 0.28 17.96 17.27
CA GLU A 45 -0.45 19.12 17.79
C GLU A 45 -1.88 18.75 18.26
N TYR A 46 -2.51 17.76 17.60
CA TYR A 46 -3.88 17.38 17.90
C TYR A 46 -3.99 16.16 18.84
N TYR A 47 -2.98 15.29 18.84
CA TYR A 47 -2.98 14.03 19.62
C TYR A 47 -1.57 13.74 20.17
N PRO A 48 -1.04 14.57 21.09
CA PRO A 48 0.37 14.46 21.50
C PRO A 48 0.72 13.12 22.16
N ASP A 49 -0.21 12.49 22.86
CA ASP A 49 0.02 11.25 23.61
C ASP A 49 -0.19 9.97 22.77
N ASN A 50 -0.80 10.11 21.60
CA ASN A 50 -1.22 8.98 20.76
C ASN A 50 -0.45 8.92 19.42
N VAL A 51 0.70 9.58 19.33
CA VAL A 51 1.50 9.63 18.09
C VAL A 51 2.92 9.16 18.33
N ILE A 52 3.37 8.19 17.55
CA ILE A 52 4.79 7.82 17.42
C ILE A 52 5.29 8.25 16.05
N THR A 53 6.37 9.02 16.05
CA THR A 53 7.11 9.35 14.83
C THR A 53 8.30 8.42 14.71
N MET A 54 8.43 7.72 13.57
CA MET A 54 9.52 6.79 13.35
C MET A 54 9.91 6.66 11.88
N ASN A 55 11.14 6.21 11.64
CA ASN A 55 11.55 5.80 10.31
C ASN A 55 10.92 4.42 9.98
N PHE A 56 10.13 4.34 8.92
CA PHE A 56 9.44 3.11 8.51
C PHE A 56 10.39 2.00 8.05
N GLU A 57 11.59 2.33 7.59
CA GLU A 57 12.61 1.35 7.20
C GLU A 57 13.31 0.76 8.43
N HIS A 58 13.45 1.53 9.50
CA HIS A 58 14.11 1.18 10.76
C HIS A 58 13.10 1.00 11.91
N TRP A 59 11.90 0.51 11.62
CA TRP A 59 10.79 0.38 12.57
C TRP A 59 11.13 -0.41 13.84
N GLN A 60 12.10 -1.33 13.75
CA GLN A 60 12.55 -2.13 14.90
C GLN A 60 13.10 -1.28 16.05
N GLU A 61 13.66 -0.11 15.75
CA GLU A 61 14.17 0.82 16.77
C GLU A 61 13.07 1.39 17.66
N SER A 62 11.84 1.42 17.15
CA SER A 62 10.67 1.94 17.88
C SER A 62 9.73 0.84 18.40
N ILE A 63 10.09 -0.43 18.24
CA ILE A 63 9.17 -1.54 18.55
C ILE A 63 8.79 -1.57 20.04
N GLU A 64 9.71 -1.25 20.93
CA GLU A 64 9.44 -1.27 22.37
C GLU A 64 8.41 -0.18 22.77
N ASN A 65 8.52 1.02 22.19
CA ASN A 65 7.54 2.08 22.41
C ASN A 65 6.14 1.68 21.91
N ILE A 66 6.10 0.92 20.79
CA ILE A 66 4.83 0.43 20.23
C ILE A 66 4.27 -0.71 21.09
N ARG A 67 5.12 -1.54 21.67
CA ARG A 67 4.70 -2.58 22.64
C ARG A 67 4.10 -1.99 23.92
N GLU A 68 4.64 -0.88 24.41
CA GLU A 68 4.04 -0.16 25.55
C GLU A 68 2.59 0.25 25.25
N TRP A 69 2.25 0.55 24.02
CA TRP A 69 0.86 0.78 23.64
C TRP A 69 0.00 -0.47 23.77
N SER A 70 0.54 -1.66 23.43
CA SER A 70 -0.21 -2.91 23.58
C SER A 70 -0.49 -3.29 25.05
N GLU A 71 0.30 -2.75 25.97
CA GLU A 71 0.07 -2.93 27.41
C GLU A 71 -0.97 -1.94 27.97
N ARG A 72 -1.08 -0.75 27.36
CA ARG A 72 -1.98 0.32 27.82
C ARG A 72 -3.35 0.31 27.13
N TYR A 73 -3.41 -0.19 25.90
CA TYR A 73 -4.59 -0.12 25.04
C TYR A 73 -5.01 -1.50 24.55
N ASP A 74 -6.32 -1.71 24.43
CA ASP A 74 -6.89 -2.91 23.83
C ASP A 74 -6.76 -2.84 22.28
N LEU A 75 -5.56 -3.15 21.77
CA LEU A 75 -5.24 -3.08 20.35
C LEU A 75 -5.95 -4.16 19.57
N LYS A 76 -6.78 -3.77 18.60
CA LYS A 76 -7.54 -4.68 17.74
C LYS A 76 -6.96 -4.84 16.35
N ALA A 77 -6.30 -3.80 15.81
CA ALA A 77 -5.74 -3.84 14.47
C ALA A 77 -4.58 -2.87 14.29
N VAL A 78 -3.72 -3.16 13.32
CA VAL A 78 -2.76 -2.23 12.75
C VAL A 78 -3.07 -2.05 11.27
N ILE A 79 -3.36 -0.84 10.85
CA ILE A 79 -3.82 -0.52 9.50
C ILE A 79 -2.82 0.40 8.81
N GLY A 80 -2.29 -0.03 7.68
CA GLY A 80 -1.55 0.84 6.76
C GLY A 80 -2.52 1.61 5.87
N VAL A 81 -2.53 2.92 5.97
CA VAL A 81 -3.47 3.79 5.26
C VAL A 81 -3.16 3.87 3.76
N ASP A 82 -1.90 3.76 3.39
CA ASP A 82 -1.42 3.81 2.00
C ASP A 82 -0.60 2.58 1.63
N GLU A 83 -0.38 2.37 0.33
CA GLU A 83 0.43 1.25 -0.18
C GLU A 83 1.86 1.19 0.42
N GLU A 84 2.42 2.32 0.83
CA GLU A 84 3.76 2.40 1.42
C GLU A 84 3.80 1.81 2.84
N SER A 85 2.70 1.91 3.57
CA SER A 85 2.60 1.50 4.98
C SER A 85 2.04 0.08 5.21
N ILE A 86 1.44 -0.57 4.20
CA ILE A 86 0.79 -1.88 4.41
C ILE A 86 1.77 -3.01 4.78
N ILE A 87 3.00 -2.99 4.30
CA ILE A 87 4.01 -3.98 4.67
C ILE A 87 4.43 -3.78 6.12
N LEU A 88 4.60 -2.53 6.53
CA LEU A 88 4.92 -2.19 7.92
C LEU A 88 3.77 -2.59 8.85
N ALA A 89 2.52 -2.34 8.44
CA ALA A 89 1.35 -2.77 9.20
C ALA A 89 1.34 -4.29 9.45
N ALA A 90 1.61 -5.10 8.43
CA ALA A 90 1.70 -6.55 8.59
C ALA A 90 2.82 -6.96 9.55
N LYS A 91 4.01 -6.35 9.43
CA LYS A 91 5.15 -6.64 10.32
C LYS A 91 4.86 -6.26 11.78
N LEU A 92 4.25 -5.10 12.01
CA LEU A 92 3.87 -4.68 13.36
C LEU A 92 2.77 -5.55 13.94
N SER A 93 1.75 -5.91 13.15
CA SER A 93 0.71 -6.84 13.59
C SER A 93 1.30 -8.18 14.01
N GLU A 94 2.23 -8.74 13.21
CA GLU A 94 2.94 -9.98 13.55
C GLU A 94 3.71 -9.84 14.88
N SER A 95 4.47 -8.74 15.04
CA SER A 95 5.27 -8.49 16.26
C SER A 95 4.43 -8.24 17.51
N LEU A 96 3.20 -7.76 17.35
CA LEU A 96 2.24 -7.50 18.43
C LEU A 96 1.23 -8.65 18.63
N CYS A 97 1.38 -9.76 17.90
CA CYS A 97 0.45 -10.90 17.92
C CYS A 97 -1.02 -10.51 17.62
N ILE A 98 -1.23 -9.50 16.79
CA ILE A 98 -2.55 -9.05 16.33
C ILE A 98 -2.89 -9.79 15.04
N GLU A 99 -4.15 -10.20 14.88
CA GLU A 99 -4.62 -10.87 13.67
C GLU A 99 -4.39 -10.00 12.41
N HIS A 100 -3.80 -10.58 11.38
CA HIS A 100 -3.43 -9.87 10.16
C HIS A 100 -3.30 -10.82 8.96
N ASN A 101 -3.25 -10.24 7.76
CA ASN A 101 -2.87 -10.97 6.55
C ASN A 101 -1.37 -11.31 6.58
N SER A 102 -0.99 -12.50 6.14
CA SER A 102 0.42 -12.89 6.11
C SER A 102 1.29 -11.87 5.36
N LEU A 103 2.51 -11.66 5.82
CA LEU A 103 3.45 -10.75 5.17
C LEU A 103 3.69 -11.11 3.69
N GLU A 104 3.64 -12.41 3.38
CA GLU A 104 3.76 -12.89 2.00
C GLU A 104 2.57 -12.44 1.14
N SER A 105 1.33 -12.61 1.60
CA SER A 105 0.15 -12.16 0.88
C SER A 105 0.15 -10.65 0.66
N VAL A 106 0.55 -9.88 1.67
CA VAL A 106 0.67 -8.42 1.55
C VAL A 106 1.74 -8.02 0.53
N LYS A 107 2.89 -8.68 0.49
CA LYS A 107 3.92 -8.46 -0.53
C LYS A 107 3.44 -8.78 -1.94
N LEU A 108 2.65 -9.85 -2.11
CA LEU A 108 2.05 -10.20 -3.40
C LEU A 108 1.14 -9.08 -3.93
N THR A 109 0.34 -8.45 -3.07
CA THR A 109 -0.56 -7.36 -3.50
C THR A 109 0.18 -6.14 -4.05
N LYS A 110 1.43 -5.91 -3.61
CA LYS A 110 2.26 -4.81 -4.11
C LYS A 110 2.79 -5.03 -5.53
N ASN A 111 2.80 -6.26 -6.01
CA ASN A 111 3.24 -6.60 -7.35
C ASN A 111 2.08 -7.14 -8.18
N LYS A 112 1.58 -6.34 -9.10
CA LYS A 112 0.40 -6.67 -9.91
C LYS A 112 0.55 -7.94 -10.74
N TYR A 113 1.76 -8.25 -11.19
CA TYR A 113 2.03 -9.49 -11.93
C TYR A 113 2.00 -10.70 -11.01
N LEU A 114 2.68 -10.64 -9.87
CA LEU A 114 2.71 -11.74 -8.89
C LEU A 114 1.31 -12.00 -8.33
N MET A 115 0.57 -10.95 -7.95
CA MET A 115 -0.80 -11.06 -7.48
C MET A 115 -1.69 -11.79 -8.50
N ARG A 116 -1.65 -11.38 -9.78
CA ARG A 116 -2.45 -12.04 -10.82
C ARG A 116 -2.02 -13.46 -11.08
N SER A 117 -0.72 -13.74 -11.01
CA SER A 117 -0.18 -15.09 -11.16
C SER A 117 -0.70 -16.02 -10.05
N GLU A 118 -0.75 -15.52 -8.82
CA GLU A 118 -1.25 -16.29 -7.68
C GLU A 118 -2.76 -16.51 -7.75
N LEU A 119 -3.54 -15.49 -8.11
CA LEU A 119 -4.98 -15.62 -8.36
C LEU A 119 -5.26 -16.69 -9.43
N LYS A 120 -4.48 -16.70 -10.52
CA LYS A 120 -4.62 -17.69 -11.58
C LYS A 120 -4.29 -19.11 -11.10
N LYS A 121 -3.22 -19.29 -10.31
CA LYS A 121 -2.86 -20.58 -9.72
C LYS A 121 -3.96 -21.10 -8.77
N SER A 122 -4.58 -20.20 -8.02
CA SER A 122 -5.69 -20.50 -7.11
C SER A 122 -7.03 -20.74 -7.82
N GLY A 123 -7.06 -20.79 -9.15
CA GLY A 123 -8.28 -21.03 -9.93
C GLY A 123 -9.26 -19.84 -9.98
N LEU A 124 -8.87 -18.67 -9.48
CA LEU A 124 -9.70 -17.48 -9.48
C LEU A 124 -9.70 -16.82 -10.87
N LYS A 125 -10.86 -16.33 -11.28
CA LYS A 125 -11.01 -15.61 -12.55
C LYS A 125 -10.13 -14.37 -12.58
N SER A 126 -9.27 -14.24 -13.57
CA SER A 126 -8.40 -13.09 -13.79
C SER A 126 -8.47 -12.67 -15.25
N PRO A 127 -8.50 -11.37 -15.57
CA PRO A 127 -8.32 -10.90 -16.93
C PRO A 127 -6.99 -11.41 -17.49
N TRP A 128 -6.88 -11.50 -18.80
CA TRP A 128 -5.61 -11.76 -19.44
C TRP A 128 -4.55 -10.74 -18.99
N PHE A 129 -3.34 -11.21 -18.73
CA PHE A 129 -2.23 -10.34 -18.35
C PHE A 129 -0.91 -10.94 -18.85
N LYS A 130 0.02 -10.06 -19.17
CA LYS A 130 1.40 -10.39 -19.52
C LYS A 130 2.36 -9.35 -18.92
N ARG A 131 3.56 -9.78 -18.59
CA ARG A 131 4.65 -8.90 -18.15
C ARG A 131 5.63 -8.75 -19.30
N PHE A 132 6.03 -7.52 -19.56
CA PHE A 132 7.07 -7.16 -20.50
C PHE A 132 8.25 -6.52 -19.78
N SER A 133 9.44 -6.74 -20.32
CA SER A 133 10.64 -6.05 -19.87
C SER A 133 10.65 -4.60 -20.40
N VAL A 134 11.24 -3.68 -19.64
CA VAL A 134 11.49 -2.30 -20.09
C VAL A 134 12.51 -2.23 -21.22
N HIS A 135 13.21 -3.32 -21.50
CA HIS A 135 14.21 -3.45 -22.58
C HIS A 135 13.65 -4.06 -23.87
N GLU A 136 12.41 -4.56 -23.84
CA GLU A 136 11.75 -5.07 -25.03
C GLU A 136 11.37 -3.93 -25.98
N THR A 137 11.41 -4.19 -27.28
CA THR A 137 11.04 -3.17 -28.25
C THR A 137 9.51 -2.98 -28.28
N PRO A 138 9.01 -1.74 -28.52
CA PRO A 138 7.57 -1.50 -28.62
C PRO A 138 6.88 -2.40 -29.66
N LYS A 139 7.57 -2.76 -30.74
CA LYS A 139 7.01 -3.62 -31.79
C LYS A 139 6.75 -5.04 -31.29
N ASP A 140 7.68 -5.61 -30.51
CA ASP A 140 7.53 -6.95 -29.96
C ASP A 140 6.39 -6.98 -28.93
N ILE A 141 6.30 -5.95 -28.09
CA ILE A 141 5.20 -5.81 -27.15
C ILE A 141 3.85 -5.75 -27.88
N ILE A 142 3.75 -4.94 -28.94
CA ILE A 142 2.51 -4.75 -29.72
C ILE A 142 2.03 -6.06 -30.34
N ALA A 143 2.94 -6.87 -30.87
CA ALA A 143 2.60 -8.14 -31.56
C ALA A 143 1.88 -9.12 -30.62
N GLU A 144 2.02 -8.98 -29.32
CA GLU A 144 1.46 -9.88 -28.32
C GLU A 144 0.22 -9.31 -27.60
N LEU A 145 -0.20 -8.08 -27.91
CA LEU A 145 -1.32 -7.44 -27.22
C LEU A 145 -2.65 -7.71 -27.90
N SER A 146 -3.67 -7.95 -27.07
CA SER A 146 -5.08 -7.91 -27.47
C SER A 146 -5.71 -6.61 -27.01
N PHE A 147 -6.48 -5.96 -27.89
CA PHE A 147 -7.13 -4.68 -27.59
C PHE A 147 -8.63 -4.84 -27.31
N PRO A 148 -9.23 -4.04 -26.43
CA PRO A 148 -8.58 -3.00 -25.62
C PRO A 148 -7.75 -3.57 -24.46
N CYS A 149 -6.64 -2.92 -24.11
CA CYS A 149 -5.79 -3.34 -23.00
C CYS A 149 -5.32 -2.17 -22.14
N VAL A 150 -4.80 -2.48 -20.94
CA VAL A 150 -4.24 -1.50 -20.00
C VAL A 150 -2.78 -1.82 -19.74
N LEU A 151 -1.91 -0.85 -20.00
CA LEU A 151 -0.49 -0.92 -19.66
C LEU A 151 -0.25 -0.22 -18.33
N LYS A 152 0.43 -0.87 -17.40
CA LYS A 152 0.75 -0.32 -16.08
C LYS A 152 2.03 -0.92 -15.49
N PRO A 153 2.78 -0.16 -14.66
CA PRO A 153 3.91 -0.69 -13.94
C PRO A 153 3.50 -1.80 -12.98
N THR A 154 4.39 -2.76 -12.74
CA THR A 154 4.13 -3.87 -11.81
C THR A 154 4.09 -3.44 -10.35
N PHE A 155 4.88 -2.43 -9.95
CA PHE A 155 5.13 -2.04 -8.56
C PHE A 155 4.58 -0.68 -8.14
N LEU A 156 4.09 0.17 -9.06
CA LEU A 156 3.65 1.52 -8.72
C LEU A 156 2.15 1.59 -8.47
N SER A 157 1.75 2.49 -7.54
CA SER A 157 0.35 2.81 -7.29
C SER A 157 -0.34 3.34 -8.56
N PRO A 158 -1.64 3.04 -8.73
CA PRO A 158 -2.40 3.36 -9.94
C PRO A 158 -2.45 4.84 -10.31
N VAL A 159 -2.33 5.72 -9.33
CA VAL A 159 -2.59 7.16 -9.49
C VAL A 159 -1.57 7.88 -10.38
N ARG A 160 -0.41 7.27 -10.64
CA ARG A 160 0.71 7.99 -11.29
C ARG A 160 1.03 7.59 -12.73
N VAL A 161 0.64 6.38 -13.19
CA VAL A 161 0.90 5.96 -14.58
C VAL A 161 -0.10 4.88 -15.03
N PHE A 162 -1.19 5.31 -15.63
CA PHE A 162 -2.15 4.45 -16.33
C PHE A 162 -2.24 4.85 -17.78
N PHE A 163 -2.15 3.87 -18.66
CA PHE A 163 -2.47 4.06 -20.05
C PHE A 163 -3.52 3.04 -20.48
N VAL A 164 -4.70 3.52 -20.82
CA VAL A 164 -5.73 2.72 -21.50
C VAL A 164 -5.46 2.77 -22.99
N LEU A 165 -5.16 1.63 -23.57
CA LEU A 165 -4.90 1.49 -25.00
C LEU A 165 -6.15 0.93 -25.66
N ILE A 166 -6.82 1.74 -26.48
CA ILE A 166 -8.02 1.36 -27.22
C ILE A 166 -7.65 0.88 -28.61
N ALA A 167 -6.52 1.36 -29.17
CA ALA A 167 -6.03 1.00 -30.50
C ALA A 167 -4.52 1.29 -30.64
N LEU A 168 -3.91 0.75 -31.72
CA LEU A 168 -2.49 0.83 -32.03
C LEU A 168 -1.89 2.24 -32.21
N ARG A 169 -2.71 3.27 -32.43
CA ARG A 169 -2.25 4.59 -32.92
C ARG A 169 -1.28 5.39 -32.03
N ASN A 170 -1.12 5.04 -30.77
CA ASN A 170 -0.24 5.80 -29.84
C ASN A 170 0.65 4.93 -28.95
N LEU A 171 0.72 3.64 -29.19
CA LEU A 171 1.36 2.68 -28.29
C LEU A 171 2.86 2.92 -28.14
N GLU A 172 3.58 3.26 -29.20
CA GLU A 172 5.02 3.54 -29.13
C GLU A 172 5.32 4.75 -28.21
N LYS A 173 4.50 5.82 -28.29
CA LYS A 173 4.62 6.98 -27.40
C LYS A 173 4.33 6.60 -25.95
N VAL A 174 3.29 5.79 -25.74
CA VAL A 174 2.87 5.36 -24.40
C VAL A 174 3.90 4.44 -23.76
N VAL A 175 4.41 3.46 -24.49
CA VAL A 175 5.48 2.58 -23.98
C VAL A 175 6.74 3.39 -23.67
N LYS A 176 7.16 4.29 -24.54
CA LYS A 176 8.30 5.21 -24.28
C LYS A 176 8.06 6.09 -23.04
N CYS A 177 6.85 6.64 -22.86
CA CYS A 177 6.52 7.42 -21.65
C CYS A 177 6.56 6.56 -20.39
N CYS A 178 6.04 5.33 -20.41
CA CYS A 178 6.15 4.40 -19.29
C CYS A 178 7.60 4.11 -18.95
N LEU A 179 8.44 3.85 -19.92
CA LEU A 179 9.86 3.58 -19.76
C LEU A 179 10.61 4.77 -19.16
N ILE A 180 10.34 6.00 -19.64
CA ILE A 180 10.95 7.23 -19.14
C ILE A 180 10.53 7.49 -17.68
N CYS A 181 9.28 7.27 -17.32
CA CYS A 181 8.81 7.42 -15.93
C CYS A 181 9.45 6.42 -14.96
N LEU A 182 9.81 5.23 -15.43
CA LEU A 182 10.48 4.21 -14.63
C LEU A 182 11.98 4.47 -14.48
N GLN A 183 12.65 5.04 -15.49
CA GLN A 183 14.08 5.35 -15.46
C GLN A 183 14.43 6.58 -14.60
N LYS A 184 13.53 7.56 -14.47
CA LYS A 184 13.75 8.77 -13.64
C LYS A 184 13.66 8.55 -12.13
N ARG A 185 13.49 7.30 -11.68
CA ARG A 185 13.34 6.93 -10.25
C ARG A 185 14.41 5.97 -9.75
N LYS A 186 15.58 5.96 -10.38
CA LYS A 186 16.79 5.35 -9.82
C LYS A 186 17.59 6.37 -9.04
#